data_f4c6d5f8b5179a67735f90e3af0ee60a
#
_entry.id   f4c6d5f8b5179a67735f90e3af0ee60a
#
_cell.length_a   1.000
_cell.length_b   1.000
_cell.length_c   1.000
_cell.angle_alpha   90.00
_cell.angle_beta   90.00
_cell.angle_gamma   90.00
#
_symmetry.space_group_name_H-M   'P 1'
#
loop_
_entity.id
_entity.type
_entity.pdbx_description
1 polymer ?
#
loop_
_entity_poly.entity_id
_entity_poly.type
_entity_poly.pdbx_seq_one_letter_code
_entity_poly.pdbx_strand_id
1 'polypeptide(L)'
;MPYPSLEQYNQAFQLHSKLLIDPELKSGSVATTGLGLPLAISGGFALTYTIKSGVKKYAVRCFHRESKALERRYEAISRKISSLRSPYFLDFQFQPQGIKVEGISYPIVKMSWAKGETLGEFLEVNRHSAQALAKLSTSIESLAAYLEKEKIAHGDFQTGNLMVSDGGATVQLIDYDGMFVDEIKTLGSSELGHVNFQHPRRKSTNPFNHTLDRFSLITLWLALKTLQIDPSIWDKSNSELDAIVFRANDFVDPSSSSILGMISGIQQLSIHVKNFAAVCASGMEKTPSLADFVTGKNIPVTLTTISMHGDIPRNRMKPGYIGAYTVLSALEYNACLQQVGDKVEVIGKIIDVKLNKARNGKPYIFVNFGDWRGNIFKISIWSEGISALPTKPDASWIGKWISVTGLMEPPYVSGRYKYSHISITVTTVGQMTILSETDARWRLAGPNNSQQARTSTNSNHEALERIKGRSISTTPQPISAKTTSANQAILDKIRASAQTSTPARAQTHNAVSNKSSPHYATPAVTSASQQATSTQKIPSETVATIQLASRDNIIIKIFKWLFG
;
A
#
# COMPACT_ATOMS: atom_id res chain seq x y z
N MET A 1 -8.89 -28.91 1.11
CA MET A 1 -7.43 -29.10 1.12
C MET A 1 -6.80 -27.75 1.41
N PRO A 2 -5.71 -27.67 2.17
CA PRO A 2 -5.06 -26.39 2.40
C PRO A 2 -4.47 -25.85 1.09
N TYR A 3 -4.47 -24.52 0.93
CA TYR A 3 -3.80 -23.88 -0.20
C TYR A 3 -2.29 -24.00 -0.08
N PRO A 4 -1.54 -23.97 -1.22
CA PRO A 4 -0.08 -24.05 -1.22
C PRO A 4 0.58 -22.91 -0.44
N SER A 5 1.74 -23.23 0.14
CA SER A 5 2.62 -22.25 0.80
C SER A 5 3.32 -21.34 -0.22
N LEU A 6 3.98 -20.29 0.27
CA LEU A 6 4.85 -19.43 -0.55
C LEU A 6 5.92 -20.23 -1.29
N GLU A 7 6.55 -21.18 -0.59
CA GLU A 7 7.63 -22.00 -1.15
C GLU A 7 7.12 -22.90 -2.27
N GLN A 8 5.96 -23.53 -2.08
CA GLN A 8 5.33 -24.36 -3.09
C GLN A 8 4.92 -23.56 -4.33
N TYR A 9 4.37 -22.36 -4.15
CA TYR A 9 4.09 -21.46 -5.26
C TYR A 9 5.37 -20.98 -5.96
N ASN A 10 6.43 -20.62 -5.22
CA ASN A 10 7.70 -20.22 -5.81
C ASN A 10 8.31 -21.34 -6.67
N GLN A 11 8.23 -22.61 -6.23
CA GLN A 11 8.64 -23.75 -7.02
C GLN A 11 7.79 -23.91 -8.28
N ALA A 12 6.47 -23.76 -8.15
CA ALA A 12 5.56 -23.84 -9.29
C ALA A 12 5.84 -22.72 -10.32
N PHE A 13 6.11 -21.49 -9.87
CA PHE A 13 6.41 -20.37 -10.77
C PHE A 13 7.78 -20.46 -11.45
N GLN A 14 8.75 -21.18 -10.90
CA GLN A 14 9.98 -21.55 -11.62
C GLN A 14 9.68 -22.45 -12.82
N LEU A 15 8.60 -23.23 -12.76
CA LEU A 15 8.13 -24.12 -13.82
C LEU A 15 6.82 -23.62 -14.45
N HIS A 16 6.55 -22.33 -14.41
CA HIS A 16 5.28 -21.70 -14.82
C HIS A 16 4.81 -22.13 -16.21
N SER A 17 5.72 -22.29 -17.17
CA SER A 17 5.41 -22.72 -18.53
C SER A 17 4.76 -24.12 -18.60
N LYS A 18 4.97 -24.97 -17.59
CA LYS A 18 4.37 -26.30 -17.48
C LYS A 18 3.16 -26.34 -16.57
N LEU A 19 3.15 -25.53 -15.51
CA LEU A 19 2.21 -25.64 -14.39
C LEU A 19 1.06 -24.64 -14.43
N LEU A 20 1.20 -23.48 -15.09
CA LEU A 20 0.08 -22.60 -15.39
C LEU A 20 -0.79 -23.20 -16.50
N ILE A 21 -2.09 -22.90 -16.51
CA ILE A 21 -3.01 -23.39 -17.54
C ILE A 21 -3.18 -22.38 -18.66
N ASP A 22 -3.23 -21.09 -18.32
CA ASP A 22 -3.43 -19.99 -19.28
C ASP A 22 -2.27 -19.89 -20.29
N PRO A 23 -2.53 -19.92 -21.61
CA PRO A 23 -1.49 -19.91 -22.64
C PRO A 23 -0.62 -18.65 -22.64
N GLU A 24 -1.20 -17.46 -22.35
CA GLU A 24 -0.44 -16.21 -22.30
C GLU A 24 0.50 -16.19 -21.10
N LEU A 25 0.06 -16.72 -19.95
CA LEU A 25 0.90 -16.81 -18.76
C LEU A 25 2.01 -17.86 -18.93
N LYS A 26 1.72 -18.99 -19.60
CA LYS A 26 2.71 -20.02 -19.92
C LYS A 26 3.87 -19.49 -20.77
N SER A 27 3.55 -18.71 -21.77
CA SER A 27 4.52 -18.16 -22.73
C SER A 27 5.30 -16.97 -22.20
N GLY A 28 4.91 -16.44 -21.03
CA GLY A 28 5.50 -15.25 -20.44
C GLY A 28 6.78 -15.53 -19.66
N SER A 29 7.36 -14.48 -19.11
CA SER A 29 8.50 -14.52 -18.18
C SER A 29 8.06 -14.01 -16.81
N VAL A 30 8.36 -14.77 -15.77
CA VAL A 30 8.09 -14.41 -14.37
C VAL A 30 9.12 -13.39 -13.90
N ALA A 31 8.67 -12.34 -13.19
CA ALA A 31 9.60 -11.43 -12.53
C ALA A 31 10.34 -12.17 -11.40
N THR A 32 11.65 -11.95 -11.31
CA THR A 32 12.52 -12.64 -10.35
C THR A 32 13.24 -11.64 -9.44
N THR A 33 13.61 -12.12 -8.27
CA THR A 33 14.55 -11.44 -7.37
C THR A 33 15.94 -11.38 -7.98
N GLY A 34 16.84 -10.60 -7.38
CA GLY A 34 18.26 -10.59 -7.76
C GLY A 34 18.97 -11.97 -7.67
N LEU A 35 18.36 -12.94 -6.98
CA LEU A 35 18.83 -14.32 -6.88
C LEU A 35 18.19 -15.26 -7.93
N GLY A 36 17.35 -14.74 -8.82
CA GLY A 36 16.67 -15.52 -9.85
C GLY A 36 15.43 -16.30 -9.36
N LEU A 37 15.01 -16.12 -8.12
CA LEU A 37 13.80 -16.73 -7.58
C LEU A 37 12.56 -15.91 -7.98
N PRO A 38 11.40 -16.53 -8.22
CA PRO A 38 10.16 -15.79 -8.48
C PRO A 38 9.89 -14.74 -7.41
N LEU A 39 9.60 -13.52 -7.85
CA LEU A 39 9.29 -12.42 -6.96
C LEU A 39 7.80 -12.49 -6.61
N ALA A 40 7.50 -12.99 -5.42
CA ALA A 40 6.17 -12.98 -4.86
C ALA A 40 5.96 -11.73 -4.02
N ILE A 41 4.80 -11.12 -4.22
CA ILE A 41 4.32 -10.00 -3.41
C ILE A 41 3.24 -10.56 -2.50
N SER A 42 3.47 -10.54 -1.18
CA SER A 42 2.56 -11.12 -0.20
C SER A 42 1.46 -10.14 0.21
N GLY A 43 0.20 -10.49 0.01
CA GLY A 43 -0.97 -9.85 0.57
C GLY A 43 -1.59 -10.66 1.71
N GLY A 44 -2.63 -10.14 2.35
CA GLY A 44 -3.29 -10.80 3.48
C GLY A 44 -3.84 -12.18 3.17
N PHE A 45 -4.31 -12.43 1.94
CA PHE A 45 -4.95 -13.68 1.52
C PHE A 45 -4.33 -14.30 0.28
N ALA A 46 -3.55 -13.56 -0.48
CA ALA A 46 -2.98 -14.00 -1.75
C ALA A 46 -1.53 -13.55 -1.92
N LEU A 47 -0.80 -14.35 -2.70
CA LEU A 47 0.53 -14.04 -3.22
C LEU A 47 0.37 -13.58 -4.66
N THR A 48 1.03 -12.50 -5.04
CA THR A 48 0.95 -11.98 -6.40
C THR A 48 2.28 -12.07 -7.10
N TYR A 49 2.27 -12.66 -8.27
CA TYR A 49 3.42 -12.78 -9.17
C TYR A 49 3.20 -11.90 -10.40
N THR A 50 4.29 -11.38 -10.95
CA THR A 50 4.25 -10.62 -12.20
C THR A 50 4.73 -11.48 -13.35
N ILE A 51 3.94 -11.56 -14.43
CA ILE A 51 4.32 -12.25 -15.67
C ILE A 51 4.26 -11.26 -16.84
N LYS A 52 5.34 -11.23 -17.63
CA LYS A 52 5.40 -10.47 -18.87
C LYS A 52 5.30 -11.43 -20.05
N SER A 53 4.27 -11.27 -20.90
CA SER A 53 4.05 -12.04 -22.12
C SER A 53 4.03 -11.09 -23.33
N GLY A 54 5.08 -11.11 -24.12
CA GLY A 54 5.29 -10.14 -25.20
C GLY A 54 5.28 -8.69 -24.67
N VAL A 55 4.37 -7.88 -25.20
CA VAL A 55 4.16 -6.48 -24.77
C VAL A 55 3.22 -6.36 -23.59
N LYS A 56 2.50 -7.41 -23.27
CA LYS A 56 1.53 -7.42 -22.16
C LYS A 56 2.21 -7.79 -20.84
N LYS A 57 1.68 -7.27 -19.75
CA LYS A 57 2.11 -7.57 -18.39
C LYS A 57 0.90 -7.91 -17.55
N TYR A 58 1.04 -8.93 -16.72
CA TYR A 58 -0.03 -9.46 -15.88
C TYR A 58 0.40 -9.53 -14.42
N ALA A 59 -0.54 -9.25 -13.52
CA ALA A 59 -0.48 -9.65 -12.13
C ALA A 59 -1.26 -10.97 -11.98
N VAL A 60 -0.62 -11.98 -11.38
CA VAL A 60 -1.21 -13.30 -11.13
C VAL A 60 -1.31 -13.50 -9.63
N ARG A 61 -2.52 -13.48 -9.09
CA ARG A 61 -2.80 -13.67 -7.66
C ARG A 61 -3.07 -15.15 -7.39
N CYS A 62 -2.36 -15.72 -6.41
CA CYS A 62 -2.47 -17.09 -5.96
C CYS A 62 -2.89 -17.12 -4.49
N PHE A 63 -3.94 -17.85 -4.17
CA PHE A 63 -4.47 -17.91 -2.81
C PHE A 63 -3.61 -18.82 -1.93
N HIS A 64 -3.23 -18.36 -0.75
CA HIS A 64 -2.48 -19.16 0.22
C HIS A 64 -3.32 -19.53 1.46
N ARG A 65 -4.58 -19.10 1.50
CA ARG A 65 -5.56 -19.46 2.55
C ARG A 65 -6.88 -19.86 1.93
N GLU A 66 -7.46 -20.91 2.43
CA GLU A 66 -8.78 -21.37 1.98
C GLU A 66 -9.88 -20.41 2.44
N SER A 67 -10.68 -19.93 1.48
CA SER A 67 -11.90 -19.18 1.76
C SER A 67 -12.88 -19.34 0.61
N LYS A 68 -13.88 -20.21 0.78
CA LYS A 68 -14.95 -20.41 -0.21
C LYS A 68 -15.70 -19.11 -0.55
N ALA A 69 -15.87 -18.25 0.45
CA ALA A 69 -16.48 -16.94 0.23
C ALA A 69 -15.63 -16.06 -0.67
N LEU A 70 -14.29 -16.12 -0.54
CA LEU A 70 -13.37 -15.34 -1.35
C LEU A 70 -13.39 -15.76 -2.82
N GLU A 71 -13.31 -17.06 -3.12
CA GLU A 71 -13.42 -17.58 -4.48
C GLU A 71 -14.74 -17.19 -5.13
N ARG A 72 -15.85 -17.37 -4.42
CA ARG A 72 -17.17 -16.98 -4.91
C ARG A 72 -17.24 -15.47 -5.20
N ARG A 73 -16.59 -14.63 -4.38
CA ARG A 73 -16.49 -13.19 -4.66
C ARG A 73 -15.73 -12.92 -5.94
N TYR A 74 -14.54 -13.47 -6.07
CA TYR A 74 -13.70 -13.25 -7.25
C TYR A 74 -14.35 -13.76 -8.53
N GLU A 75 -15.05 -14.88 -8.45
CA GLU A 75 -15.82 -15.42 -9.57
C GLU A 75 -16.94 -14.47 -10.02
N ALA A 76 -17.76 -13.98 -9.07
CA ALA A 76 -18.83 -13.04 -9.36
C ALA A 76 -18.32 -11.69 -9.88
N ILE A 77 -17.27 -11.15 -9.27
CA ILE A 77 -16.61 -9.91 -9.70
C ILE A 77 -16.02 -10.07 -11.10
N SER A 78 -15.32 -11.19 -11.38
CA SER A 78 -14.75 -11.48 -12.69
C SER A 78 -15.84 -11.52 -13.78
N ARG A 79 -16.94 -12.21 -13.53
CA ARG A 79 -18.09 -12.25 -14.48
C ARG A 79 -18.67 -10.87 -14.72
N LYS A 80 -18.89 -10.08 -13.65
CA LYS A 80 -19.46 -8.74 -13.78
C LYS A 80 -18.51 -7.83 -14.58
N ILE A 81 -17.23 -7.73 -14.21
CA ILE A 81 -16.24 -6.89 -14.90
C ILE A 81 -16.14 -7.27 -16.39
N SER A 82 -16.07 -8.57 -16.69
CA SER A 82 -16.03 -9.04 -18.09
C SER A 82 -17.28 -8.67 -18.88
N SER A 83 -18.46 -8.68 -18.24
CA SER A 83 -19.72 -8.28 -18.89
C SER A 83 -19.81 -6.77 -19.15
N LEU A 84 -19.20 -5.94 -18.29
CA LEU A 84 -19.24 -4.47 -18.40
C LEU A 84 -18.44 -3.94 -19.58
N ARG A 85 -17.32 -4.60 -19.94
CA ARG A 85 -16.39 -4.15 -21.01
C ARG A 85 -16.04 -2.66 -20.91
N SER A 86 -15.84 -2.17 -19.71
CA SER A 86 -15.69 -0.77 -19.40
C SER A 86 -14.21 -0.39 -19.30
N PRO A 87 -13.81 0.82 -19.78
CA PRO A 87 -12.44 1.30 -19.64
C PRO A 87 -12.05 1.61 -18.18
N TYR A 88 -13.03 1.69 -17.27
CA TYR A 88 -12.77 1.94 -15.85
C TYR A 88 -12.21 0.73 -15.11
N PHE A 89 -12.35 -0.47 -15.66
CA PHE A 89 -11.85 -1.70 -15.05
C PHE A 89 -10.75 -2.33 -15.90
N LEU A 90 -9.82 -2.97 -15.22
CA LEU A 90 -8.84 -3.83 -15.86
C LEU A 90 -9.46 -5.17 -16.20
N ASP A 91 -8.89 -5.83 -17.19
CA ASP A 91 -9.14 -7.24 -17.42
C ASP A 91 -8.84 -8.03 -16.15
N PHE A 92 -9.84 -8.74 -15.64
CA PHE A 92 -9.81 -9.43 -14.36
C PHE A 92 -10.48 -10.79 -14.53
N GLN A 93 -9.68 -11.86 -14.54
CA GLN A 93 -10.15 -13.20 -14.85
C GLN A 93 -9.87 -14.14 -13.67
N PHE A 94 -10.93 -14.64 -13.07
CA PHE A 94 -10.83 -15.73 -12.11
C PHE A 94 -10.73 -17.06 -12.86
N GLN A 95 -9.68 -17.84 -12.59
CA GLN A 95 -9.42 -19.14 -13.19
C GLN A 95 -9.43 -20.21 -12.09
N PRO A 96 -10.51 -21.00 -11.95
CA PRO A 96 -10.68 -21.96 -10.83
C PRO A 96 -9.58 -23.03 -10.76
N GLN A 97 -8.94 -23.32 -11.87
CA GLN A 97 -7.88 -24.34 -12.01
C GLN A 97 -6.63 -23.74 -12.68
N GLY A 98 -6.28 -22.48 -12.37
CA GLY A 98 -5.29 -21.71 -13.13
C GLY A 98 -3.84 -22.18 -12.97
N ILE A 99 -3.48 -22.85 -11.86
CA ILE A 99 -2.13 -23.36 -11.61
C ILE A 99 -2.14 -24.76 -11.00
N LYS A 100 -1.20 -25.62 -11.42
CA LYS A 100 -0.93 -26.90 -10.78
C LYS A 100 0.22 -26.78 -9.78
N VAL A 101 -0.01 -27.24 -8.54
CA VAL A 101 1.01 -27.32 -7.50
C VAL A 101 0.97 -28.73 -6.92
N GLU A 102 2.08 -29.46 -6.97
CA GLU A 102 2.18 -30.85 -6.50
C GLU A 102 1.08 -31.78 -7.06
N GLY A 103 0.73 -31.57 -8.34
CA GLY A 103 -0.28 -32.37 -9.04
C GLY A 103 -1.73 -31.92 -8.83
N ILE A 104 -2.02 -31.01 -7.89
CA ILE A 104 -3.34 -30.48 -7.59
C ILE A 104 -3.54 -29.12 -8.27
N SER A 105 -4.73 -28.89 -8.83
CA SER A 105 -5.07 -27.61 -9.47
C SER A 105 -5.64 -26.65 -8.43
N TYR A 106 -5.14 -25.40 -8.47
CA TYR A 106 -5.57 -24.31 -7.58
C TYR A 106 -6.05 -23.10 -8.38
N PRO A 107 -6.98 -22.30 -7.81
CA PRO A 107 -7.46 -21.10 -8.45
C PRO A 107 -6.40 -20.00 -8.45
N ILE A 108 -6.47 -19.17 -9.50
CA ILE A 108 -5.72 -17.92 -9.60
C ILE A 108 -6.62 -16.80 -10.10
N VAL A 109 -6.17 -15.57 -9.92
CA VAL A 109 -6.72 -14.42 -10.63
C VAL A 109 -5.64 -13.87 -11.56
N LYS A 110 -5.95 -13.77 -12.85
CA LYS A 110 -5.15 -13.08 -13.86
C LYS A 110 -5.70 -11.68 -14.05
N MET A 111 -4.85 -10.67 -13.89
CA MET A 111 -5.22 -9.27 -14.07
C MET A 111 -4.27 -8.60 -15.07
N SER A 112 -4.83 -7.76 -15.95
CA SER A 112 -4.02 -6.88 -16.78
C SER A 112 -3.32 -5.82 -15.93
N TRP A 113 -2.21 -5.33 -16.44
CA TRP A 113 -1.45 -4.28 -15.77
C TRP A 113 -2.03 -2.90 -16.05
N ALA A 114 -2.30 -2.12 -14.99
CA ALA A 114 -2.79 -0.75 -15.11
C ALA A 114 -1.75 0.18 -15.76
N LYS A 115 -2.23 1.17 -16.50
CA LYS A 115 -1.42 2.25 -17.06
C LYS A 115 -1.46 3.47 -16.14
N GLY A 116 -0.46 4.34 -16.27
CA GLY A 116 -0.41 5.60 -15.53
C GLY A 116 0.19 5.45 -14.12
N GLU A 117 -0.23 6.31 -13.23
CA GLU A 117 0.23 6.42 -11.84
C GLU A 117 -0.97 6.41 -10.88
N THR A 118 -0.75 6.12 -9.61
CA THR A 118 -1.84 6.20 -8.64
C THR A 118 -2.33 7.64 -8.49
N LEU A 119 -3.59 7.82 -8.11
CA LEU A 119 -4.15 9.16 -7.89
C LEU A 119 -3.32 9.99 -6.91
N GLY A 120 -2.80 9.37 -5.84
CA GLY A 120 -1.93 10.06 -4.89
C GLY A 120 -0.64 10.59 -5.53
N GLU A 121 0.05 9.76 -6.33
CA GLU A 121 1.25 10.16 -7.07
C GLU A 121 0.95 11.25 -8.11
N PHE A 122 -0.16 11.11 -8.83
CA PHE A 122 -0.60 12.13 -9.79
C PHE A 122 -0.82 13.48 -9.11
N LEU A 123 -1.49 13.51 -7.96
CA LEU A 123 -1.78 14.73 -7.23
C LEU A 123 -0.51 15.37 -6.63
N GLU A 124 0.43 14.57 -6.12
CA GLU A 124 1.72 15.10 -5.63
C GLU A 124 2.45 15.92 -6.70
N VAL A 125 2.42 15.45 -7.96
CA VAL A 125 3.08 16.13 -9.09
C VAL A 125 2.22 17.26 -9.65
N ASN A 126 0.90 17.06 -9.76
CA ASN A 126 0.00 17.93 -10.53
C ASN A 126 -0.88 18.87 -9.67
N ARG A 127 -0.68 18.92 -8.34
CA ARG A 127 -1.51 19.72 -7.43
C ARG A 127 -1.55 21.22 -7.75
N HIS A 128 -0.56 21.73 -8.47
CA HIS A 128 -0.52 23.14 -8.93
C HIS A 128 -1.08 23.34 -10.34
N SER A 129 -1.50 22.27 -11.02
CA SER A 129 -2.07 22.35 -12.37
C SER A 129 -3.59 22.37 -12.33
N ALA A 130 -4.19 23.55 -12.30
CA ALA A 130 -5.65 23.69 -12.33
C ALA A 130 -6.29 22.94 -13.50
N GLN A 131 -5.63 22.90 -14.67
CA GLN A 131 -6.11 22.18 -15.85
C GLN A 131 -6.11 20.65 -15.65
N ALA A 132 -5.04 20.08 -15.07
CA ALA A 132 -4.97 18.65 -14.81
C ALA A 132 -6.01 18.23 -13.76
N LEU A 133 -6.18 19.04 -12.70
CA LEU A 133 -7.18 18.82 -11.66
C LEU A 133 -8.62 18.95 -12.20
N ALA A 134 -8.87 19.88 -13.13
CA ALA A 134 -10.18 20.01 -13.78
C ALA A 134 -10.53 18.78 -14.61
N LYS A 135 -9.59 18.29 -15.45
CA LYS A 135 -9.77 17.05 -16.22
C LYS A 135 -10.06 15.87 -15.32
N LEU A 136 -9.26 15.71 -14.25
CA LEU A 136 -9.43 14.64 -13.28
C LEU A 136 -10.79 14.72 -12.58
N SER A 137 -11.25 15.91 -12.17
CA SER A 137 -12.58 16.10 -11.58
C SER A 137 -13.69 15.61 -12.51
N THR A 138 -13.62 15.95 -13.80
CA THR A 138 -14.59 15.48 -14.82
C THR A 138 -14.54 13.95 -14.98
N SER A 139 -13.34 13.35 -14.94
CA SER A 139 -13.19 11.89 -15.02
C SER A 139 -13.78 11.20 -13.79
N ILE A 140 -13.62 11.76 -12.59
CA ILE A 140 -14.23 11.26 -11.34
C ILE A 140 -15.76 11.38 -11.39
N GLU A 141 -16.29 12.51 -11.86
CA GLU A 141 -17.74 12.71 -12.04
C GLU A 141 -18.33 11.68 -13.02
N SER A 142 -17.64 11.42 -14.13
CA SER A 142 -18.03 10.42 -15.11
C SER A 142 -17.98 8.99 -14.56
N LEU A 143 -16.92 8.66 -13.81
CA LEU A 143 -16.80 7.37 -13.13
C LEU A 143 -17.91 7.18 -12.10
N ALA A 144 -18.21 8.20 -11.29
CA ALA A 144 -19.28 8.15 -10.30
C ALA A 144 -20.65 7.87 -10.93
N ALA A 145 -20.97 8.59 -12.02
CA ALA A 145 -22.20 8.37 -12.79
C ALA A 145 -22.28 6.94 -13.37
N TYR A 146 -21.14 6.41 -13.82
CA TYR A 146 -21.04 5.05 -14.34
C TYR A 146 -21.31 4.00 -13.25
N LEU A 147 -20.67 4.12 -12.07
CA LEU A 147 -20.87 3.19 -10.96
C LEU A 147 -22.33 3.16 -10.47
N GLU A 148 -22.96 4.33 -10.37
CA GLU A 148 -24.40 4.44 -10.02
C GLU A 148 -25.31 3.76 -11.07
N LYS A 149 -25.04 3.99 -12.35
CA LYS A 149 -25.80 3.38 -13.46
C LYS A 149 -25.71 1.87 -13.45
N GLU A 150 -24.51 1.33 -13.27
CA GLU A 150 -24.26 -0.12 -13.28
C GLU A 150 -24.61 -0.81 -11.95
N LYS A 151 -25.00 -0.03 -10.92
CA LYS A 151 -25.33 -0.49 -9.57
C LYS A 151 -24.20 -1.34 -8.94
N ILE A 152 -22.99 -0.87 -9.06
CA ILE A 152 -21.78 -1.47 -8.51
C ILE A 152 -21.05 -0.47 -7.64
N ALA A 153 -20.22 -0.95 -6.73
CA ALA A 153 -19.30 -0.14 -5.97
C ALA A 153 -17.94 -0.82 -5.87
N HIS A 154 -16.87 -0.02 -5.79
CA HIS A 154 -15.53 -0.52 -5.55
C HIS A 154 -15.33 -0.96 -4.09
N GLY A 155 -15.94 -0.24 -3.14
CA GLY A 155 -15.95 -0.53 -1.71
C GLY A 155 -14.72 -0.08 -0.94
N ASP A 156 -13.57 0.09 -1.62
CA ASP A 156 -12.36 0.71 -1.07
C ASP A 156 -11.81 1.77 -2.04
N PHE A 157 -12.64 2.79 -2.30
CA PHE A 157 -12.28 3.89 -3.20
C PHE A 157 -11.31 4.84 -2.48
N GLN A 158 -10.05 4.78 -2.85
CA GLN A 158 -8.96 5.57 -2.26
C GLN A 158 -7.91 5.94 -3.32
N THR A 159 -6.99 6.81 -2.96
CA THR A 159 -5.95 7.30 -3.88
C THR A 159 -5.01 6.21 -4.40
N GLY A 160 -4.78 5.16 -3.63
CA GLY A 160 -3.95 4.02 -4.03
C GLY A 160 -4.65 3.08 -5.02
N ASN A 161 -5.98 3.08 -5.06
CA ASN A 161 -6.80 2.15 -5.85
C ASN A 161 -7.37 2.77 -7.13
N LEU A 162 -7.00 4.02 -7.43
CA LEU A 162 -7.37 4.72 -8.66
C LEU A 162 -6.10 5.07 -9.45
N MET A 163 -5.98 4.51 -10.66
CA MET A 163 -4.92 4.83 -11.60
C MET A 163 -5.33 5.98 -12.50
N VAL A 164 -4.42 6.91 -12.74
CA VAL A 164 -4.65 8.12 -13.55
C VAL A 164 -3.65 8.14 -14.70
N SER A 165 -4.12 8.42 -15.90
CA SER A 165 -3.30 8.62 -17.10
C SER A 165 -3.81 9.79 -17.94
N ASP A 166 -3.13 10.07 -19.05
CA ASP A 166 -3.51 11.10 -20.02
C ASP A 166 -3.73 12.49 -19.40
N GLY A 167 -2.88 12.81 -18.39
CA GLY A 167 -2.95 14.11 -17.71
C GLY A 167 -4.25 14.35 -16.93
N GLY A 168 -4.85 13.29 -16.37
CA GLY A 168 -6.08 13.34 -15.60
C GLY A 168 -7.35 12.98 -16.38
N ALA A 169 -7.25 12.74 -17.70
CA ALA A 169 -8.41 12.46 -18.53
C ALA A 169 -8.90 11.01 -18.46
N THR A 170 -8.02 10.09 -18.07
CA THR A 170 -8.33 8.66 -17.99
C THR A 170 -8.12 8.16 -16.57
N VAL A 171 -9.11 7.46 -16.03
CA VAL A 171 -9.05 6.83 -14.71
C VAL A 171 -9.41 5.35 -14.80
N GLN A 172 -8.71 4.51 -14.04
CA GLN A 172 -8.97 3.07 -13.94
C GLN A 172 -8.92 2.62 -12.49
N LEU A 173 -9.88 1.81 -12.09
CA LEU A 173 -9.94 1.20 -10.77
C LEU A 173 -9.06 -0.05 -10.74
N ILE A 174 -8.46 -0.28 -9.59
CA ILE A 174 -7.63 -1.46 -9.29
C ILE A 174 -7.95 -1.95 -7.87
N ASP A 175 -7.62 -3.21 -7.57
CA ASP A 175 -7.91 -3.87 -6.28
C ASP A 175 -9.40 -4.01 -5.97
N TYR A 176 -10.01 -5.07 -6.50
CA TYR A 176 -11.46 -5.30 -6.44
C TYR A 176 -11.91 -6.11 -5.23
N ASP A 177 -11.09 -6.28 -4.19
CA ASP A 177 -11.37 -7.13 -3.03
C ASP A 177 -12.60 -6.67 -2.24
N GLY A 178 -12.83 -5.35 -2.17
CA GLY A 178 -14.00 -4.72 -1.54
C GLY A 178 -15.24 -4.59 -2.42
N MET A 179 -15.14 -4.96 -3.70
CA MET A 179 -16.15 -4.63 -4.70
C MET A 179 -17.53 -5.24 -4.39
N PHE A 180 -18.56 -4.40 -4.52
CA PHE A 180 -19.95 -4.81 -4.50
C PHE A 180 -20.47 -5.09 -5.91
N VAL A 181 -21.03 -6.28 -6.09
CA VAL A 181 -21.92 -6.64 -7.18
C VAL A 181 -23.14 -7.36 -6.60
N ASP A 182 -24.32 -7.23 -7.22
CA ASP A 182 -25.59 -7.72 -6.63
C ASP A 182 -25.56 -9.22 -6.32
N GLU A 183 -24.84 -10.01 -7.10
CA GLU A 183 -24.71 -11.46 -6.95
C GLU A 183 -24.12 -11.87 -5.58
N ILE A 184 -23.28 -11.03 -4.98
CA ILE A 184 -22.62 -11.31 -3.70
C ILE A 184 -23.14 -10.47 -2.53
N LYS A 185 -24.26 -9.78 -2.69
CA LYS A 185 -24.84 -8.92 -1.63
C LYS A 185 -25.02 -9.64 -0.30
N THR A 186 -25.37 -10.93 -0.33
CA THR A 186 -25.59 -11.73 0.87
C THR A 186 -24.32 -12.12 1.60
N LEU A 187 -23.15 -11.97 0.98
CA LEU A 187 -21.86 -12.28 1.61
C LEU A 187 -21.36 -11.15 2.53
N GLY A 188 -21.98 -9.97 2.47
CA GLY A 188 -21.53 -8.79 3.20
C GLY A 188 -20.21 -8.21 2.68
N SER A 189 -19.70 -7.17 3.30
CA SER A 189 -18.42 -6.56 2.92
C SER A 189 -17.23 -7.44 3.35
N SER A 190 -16.21 -7.56 2.50
CA SER A 190 -14.95 -8.24 2.82
C SER A 190 -13.99 -7.35 3.58
N GLU A 191 -14.13 -6.03 3.41
CA GLU A 191 -13.26 -5.02 4.01
C GLU A 191 -14.03 -3.71 4.27
N LEU A 192 -13.44 -2.82 5.05
CA LEU A 192 -14.07 -1.54 5.40
C LEU A 192 -13.60 -0.38 4.50
N GLY A 193 -12.52 -0.57 3.76
CA GLY A 193 -11.85 0.47 3.00
C GLY A 193 -11.01 1.41 3.87
N HIS A 194 -10.26 2.30 3.22
CA HIS A 194 -9.33 3.21 3.88
C HIS A 194 -10.04 4.34 4.61
N VAL A 195 -9.77 4.51 5.91
CA VAL A 195 -10.54 5.41 6.81
C VAL A 195 -10.59 6.87 6.35
N ASN A 196 -9.53 7.36 5.67
CA ASN A 196 -9.48 8.73 5.16
C ASN A 196 -10.39 8.97 3.94
N PHE A 197 -11.05 7.94 3.45
CA PHE A 197 -11.99 8.00 2.32
C PHE A 197 -13.35 7.40 2.66
N GLN A 198 -13.56 6.92 3.89
CA GLN A 198 -14.79 6.28 4.29
C GLN A 198 -15.64 7.16 5.20
N HIS A 199 -16.96 7.03 5.07
CA HIS A 199 -17.91 7.69 5.95
C HIS A 199 -17.61 7.35 7.42
N PRO A 200 -17.66 8.31 8.37
CA PRO A 200 -17.28 8.06 9.77
C PRO A 200 -18.09 6.95 10.45
N ARG A 201 -19.29 6.64 9.95
CA ARG A 201 -20.12 5.53 10.42
C ARG A 201 -19.96 4.23 9.61
N ARG A 202 -19.01 4.15 8.68
CA ARG A 202 -18.79 2.96 7.85
C ARG A 202 -18.60 1.70 8.68
N LYS A 203 -17.78 1.78 9.73
CA LYS A 203 -17.48 0.66 10.63
C LYS A 203 -18.69 0.19 11.44
N SER A 204 -19.53 1.14 11.91
CA SER A 204 -20.67 0.82 12.78
C SER A 204 -21.89 0.29 12.02
N THR A 205 -22.14 0.76 10.80
CA THR A 205 -23.29 0.36 9.99
C THR A 205 -22.97 -0.75 9.00
N ASN A 206 -21.71 -0.80 8.54
CA ASN A 206 -21.15 -1.78 7.61
C ASN A 206 -22.11 -2.20 6.47
N PRO A 207 -22.70 -1.26 5.71
CA PRO A 207 -23.55 -1.62 4.60
C PRO A 207 -22.73 -2.28 3.49
N PHE A 208 -23.39 -3.15 2.70
CA PHE A 208 -22.79 -3.72 1.49
C PHE A 208 -23.78 -3.60 0.34
N ASN A 209 -23.64 -2.54 -0.43
CA ASN A 209 -24.53 -2.19 -1.54
C ASN A 209 -23.81 -1.24 -2.53
N HIS A 210 -24.46 -0.90 -3.64
CA HIS A 210 -23.93 -0.09 -4.71
C HIS A 210 -23.65 1.38 -4.34
N THR A 211 -24.06 1.85 -3.16
CA THR A 211 -23.84 3.25 -2.72
C THR A 211 -22.57 3.43 -1.88
N LEU A 212 -21.77 2.38 -1.69
CA LEU A 212 -20.60 2.38 -0.82
C LEU A 212 -19.61 3.50 -1.13
N ASP A 213 -19.41 3.80 -2.43
CA ASP A 213 -18.37 4.74 -2.86
C ASP A 213 -18.80 6.21 -2.84
N ARG A 214 -20.08 6.51 -2.57
CA ARG A 214 -20.61 7.88 -2.63
C ARG A 214 -19.81 8.85 -1.77
N PHE A 215 -19.55 8.47 -0.53
CA PHE A 215 -18.79 9.32 0.39
C PHE A 215 -17.35 9.54 -0.08
N SER A 216 -16.68 8.50 -0.51
CA SER A 216 -15.29 8.57 -1.02
C SER A 216 -15.21 9.47 -2.25
N LEU A 217 -16.16 9.33 -3.18
CA LEU A 217 -16.23 10.14 -4.41
C LEU A 217 -16.49 11.62 -4.11
N ILE A 218 -17.39 11.93 -3.15
CA ILE A 218 -17.64 13.30 -2.68
C ILE A 218 -16.38 13.88 -2.03
N THR A 219 -15.71 13.12 -1.18
CA THR A 219 -14.47 13.52 -0.50
C THR A 219 -13.38 13.86 -1.51
N LEU A 220 -13.15 12.98 -2.48
CA LEU A 220 -12.16 13.20 -3.55
C LEU A 220 -12.53 14.40 -4.43
N TRP A 221 -13.78 14.51 -4.83
CA TRP A 221 -14.24 15.64 -5.65
C TRP A 221 -14.02 16.98 -4.93
N LEU A 222 -14.40 17.06 -3.65
CA LEU A 222 -14.22 18.28 -2.87
C LEU A 222 -12.73 18.61 -2.67
N ALA A 223 -11.89 17.61 -2.43
CA ALA A 223 -10.44 17.78 -2.34
C ALA A 223 -9.86 18.32 -3.66
N LEU A 224 -10.25 17.75 -4.80
CA LEU A 224 -9.81 18.21 -6.13
C LEU A 224 -10.24 19.66 -6.42
N LYS A 225 -11.50 20.01 -6.14
CA LYS A 225 -11.99 21.38 -6.32
C LYS A 225 -11.27 22.36 -5.39
N THR A 226 -10.97 21.94 -4.18
CA THR A 226 -10.19 22.74 -3.23
C THR A 226 -8.80 23.04 -3.75
N LEU A 227 -8.06 22.00 -4.18
CA LEU A 227 -6.70 22.16 -4.71
C LEU A 227 -6.67 22.91 -6.05
N GLN A 228 -7.73 22.81 -6.84
CA GLN A 228 -7.86 23.57 -8.08
C GLN A 228 -7.95 25.08 -7.84
N ILE A 229 -8.57 25.49 -6.73
CA ILE A 229 -8.74 26.91 -6.35
C ILE A 229 -7.58 27.40 -5.51
N ASP A 230 -7.19 26.66 -4.48
CA ASP A 230 -6.08 26.99 -3.58
C ASP A 230 -5.15 25.77 -3.37
N PRO A 231 -4.12 25.62 -4.21
CA PRO A 231 -3.14 24.54 -4.05
C PRO A 231 -2.38 24.54 -2.72
N SER A 232 -2.32 25.70 -2.02
CA SER A 232 -1.64 25.82 -0.73
C SER A 232 -2.31 25.03 0.39
N ILE A 233 -3.56 24.60 0.17
CA ILE A 233 -4.28 23.73 1.11
C ILE A 233 -3.60 22.36 1.22
N TRP A 234 -2.90 21.90 0.20
CA TRP A 234 -2.10 20.67 0.28
C TRP A 234 -1.15 20.70 1.49
N ASP A 235 -0.35 21.75 1.60
CA ASP A 235 0.64 21.90 2.70
C ASP A 235 -0.06 22.23 4.03
N LYS A 236 -1.07 23.09 4.02
CA LYS A 236 -1.84 23.48 5.22
C LYS A 236 -2.59 22.31 5.86
N SER A 237 -3.03 21.33 5.06
CA SER A 237 -3.70 20.11 5.54
C SER A 237 -2.72 18.99 5.90
N ASN A 238 -1.41 19.18 5.70
CA ASN A 238 -0.42 18.10 5.75
C ASN A 238 -0.86 16.89 4.90
N SER A 239 -1.26 17.14 3.64
CA SER A 239 -1.68 16.08 2.73
C SER A 239 -0.57 15.04 2.53
N GLU A 240 -0.98 13.78 2.50
CA GLU A 240 -0.15 12.61 2.23
C GLU A 240 -0.79 11.82 1.09
N LEU A 241 -0.07 10.86 0.50
CA LEU A 241 -0.60 10.14 -0.66
C LEU A 241 -1.91 9.37 -0.35
N ASP A 242 -2.14 9.00 0.90
CA ASP A 242 -3.34 8.32 1.39
C ASP A 242 -4.27 9.22 2.25
N ALA A 243 -4.01 10.52 2.28
CA ALA A 243 -4.80 11.50 3.03
C ALA A 243 -4.77 12.87 2.33
N ILE A 244 -5.51 13.00 1.24
CA ILE A 244 -5.55 14.21 0.41
C ILE A 244 -6.54 15.21 0.98
N VAL A 245 -6.04 16.36 1.43
CA VAL A 245 -6.79 17.47 2.03
C VAL A 245 -7.49 17.08 3.33
N PHE A 246 -8.18 15.95 3.37
CA PHE A 246 -8.98 15.50 4.49
C PHE A 246 -8.40 14.24 5.15
N ARG A 247 -8.70 14.11 6.46
CA ARG A 247 -8.43 12.91 7.24
C ARG A 247 -9.69 12.43 7.95
N ALA A 248 -9.72 11.20 8.42
CA ALA A 248 -10.84 10.63 9.16
C ALA A 248 -11.29 11.52 10.34
N ASN A 249 -10.35 12.20 10.99
CA ASN A 249 -10.64 13.16 12.07
C ASN A 249 -11.58 14.30 11.64
N ASP A 250 -11.43 14.81 10.40
CA ASP A 250 -12.27 15.89 9.86
C ASP A 250 -13.72 15.44 9.65
N PHE A 251 -13.93 14.15 9.41
CA PHE A 251 -15.25 13.57 9.19
C PHE A 251 -16.00 13.27 10.48
N VAL A 252 -15.26 12.87 11.54
CA VAL A 252 -15.86 12.53 12.84
C VAL A 252 -16.38 13.75 13.57
N ASP A 253 -15.67 14.87 13.49
CA ASP A 253 -16.12 16.17 14.04
C ASP A 253 -15.86 17.31 13.04
N PRO A 254 -16.74 17.46 12.04
CA PRO A 254 -16.62 18.51 11.02
C PRO A 254 -16.60 19.93 11.61
N SER A 255 -17.25 20.13 12.76
CA SER A 255 -17.34 21.44 13.40
C SER A 255 -16.03 21.90 14.03
N SER A 256 -15.13 20.97 14.34
CA SER A 256 -13.80 21.23 14.91
C SER A 256 -12.68 21.11 13.87
N SER A 257 -13.00 20.77 12.62
CA SER A 257 -12.01 20.64 11.56
C SER A 257 -11.49 21.99 11.11
N SER A 258 -10.19 22.24 11.34
CA SER A 258 -9.53 23.45 10.84
C SER A 258 -9.50 23.51 9.32
N ILE A 259 -9.42 22.34 8.67
CA ILE A 259 -9.38 22.24 7.20
C ILE A 259 -10.74 22.61 6.61
N LEU A 260 -11.84 22.05 7.15
CA LEU A 260 -13.19 22.44 6.71
C LEU A 260 -13.44 23.93 6.99
N GLY A 261 -12.96 24.45 8.12
CA GLY A 261 -13.01 25.89 8.42
C GLY A 261 -12.30 26.75 7.38
N MET A 262 -11.07 26.39 7.00
CA MET A 262 -10.30 27.09 5.94
C MET A 262 -11.01 27.05 4.59
N ILE A 263 -11.49 25.87 4.17
CA ILE A 263 -12.15 25.70 2.87
C ILE A 263 -13.51 26.44 2.85
N SER A 264 -14.22 26.53 3.98
CA SER A 264 -15.49 27.28 4.08
C SER A 264 -15.32 28.77 3.81
N GLY A 265 -14.11 29.33 4.02
CA GLY A 265 -13.74 30.70 3.64
C GLY A 265 -13.56 30.90 2.13
N ILE A 266 -13.45 29.84 1.35
CA ILE A 266 -13.40 29.90 -0.12
C ILE A 266 -14.83 30.04 -0.63
N GLN A 267 -15.20 31.21 -1.15
CA GLN A 267 -16.57 31.55 -1.51
C GLN A 267 -17.23 30.49 -2.42
N GLN A 268 -16.52 30.00 -3.42
CA GLN A 268 -17.00 29.00 -4.39
C GLN A 268 -17.29 27.63 -3.77
N LEU A 269 -16.68 27.31 -2.61
CA LEU A 269 -16.80 26.01 -1.95
C LEU A 269 -17.62 26.06 -0.66
N SER A 270 -17.96 27.23 -0.17
CA SER A 270 -18.64 27.44 1.12
C SER A 270 -19.90 26.57 1.29
N ILE A 271 -20.77 26.54 0.27
CA ILE A 271 -21.98 25.71 0.31
C ILE A 271 -21.65 24.21 0.27
N HIS A 272 -20.65 23.79 -0.52
CA HIS A 272 -20.25 22.39 -0.62
C HIS A 272 -19.64 21.88 0.70
N VAL A 273 -18.83 22.69 1.37
CA VAL A 273 -18.27 22.35 2.70
C VAL A 273 -19.37 22.20 3.74
N LYS A 274 -20.35 23.10 3.74
CA LYS A 274 -21.53 22.99 4.63
C LYS A 274 -22.32 21.70 4.35
N ASN A 275 -22.56 21.39 3.09
CA ASN A 275 -23.22 20.16 2.66
C ASN A 275 -22.42 18.92 3.06
N PHE A 276 -21.09 18.97 2.91
CA PHE A 276 -20.21 17.85 3.28
C PHE A 276 -20.22 17.60 4.79
N ALA A 277 -20.19 18.65 5.60
CA ALA A 277 -20.32 18.52 7.05
C ALA A 277 -21.68 17.89 7.45
N ALA A 278 -22.75 18.24 6.74
CA ALA A 278 -24.07 17.64 6.95
C ALA A 278 -24.07 16.14 6.59
N VAL A 279 -23.39 15.76 5.50
CA VAL A 279 -23.20 14.35 5.11
C VAL A 279 -22.43 13.61 6.18
N CYS A 280 -21.30 14.12 6.67
CA CYS A 280 -20.49 13.49 7.71
C CYS A 280 -21.29 13.27 9.02
N ALA A 281 -22.14 14.21 9.39
CA ALA A 281 -22.95 14.13 10.61
C ALA A 281 -24.17 13.21 10.49
N SER A 282 -24.57 12.82 9.27
CA SER A 282 -25.76 12.01 8.99
C SER A 282 -25.47 10.50 9.09
N GLY A 283 -26.49 9.68 8.84
CA GLY A 283 -26.31 8.26 8.59
C GLY A 283 -25.69 8.02 7.20
N MET A 284 -24.88 6.96 7.07
CA MET A 284 -24.22 6.62 5.81
C MET A 284 -25.22 6.40 4.66
N GLU A 285 -26.39 5.86 4.97
CA GLU A 285 -27.47 5.61 4.01
C GLU A 285 -28.08 6.89 3.41
N LYS A 286 -27.82 8.03 4.04
CA LYS A 286 -28.27 9.38 3.58
C LYS A 286 -27.23 10.09 2.70
N THR A 287 -26.10 9.43 2.42
CA THR A 287 -25.08 10.00 1.55
C THR A 287 -25.63 10.15 0.12
N PRO A 288 -25.71 11.38 -0.43
CA PRO A 288 -26.22 11.61 -1.78
C PRO A 288 -25.28 11.01 -2.84
N SER A 289 -25.75 10.88 -4.08
CA SER A 289 -24.85 10.64 -5.20
C SER A 289 -23.92 11.85 -5.40
N LEU A 290 -22.78 11.66 -6.07
CA LEU A 290 -21.89 12.79 -6.37
C LEU A 290 -22.61 13.88 -7.17
N ALA A 291 -23.44 13.50 -8.17
CA ALA A 291 -24.20 14.44 -8.98
C ALA A 291 -25.20 15.26 -8.13
N ASP A 292 -25.88 14.62 -7.19
CA ASP A 292 -26.77 15.31 -6.24
C ASP A 292 -25.99 16.24 -5.32
N PHE A 293 -24.85 15.78 -4.81
CA PHE A 293 -24.00 16.60 -3.94
C PHE A 293 -23.52 17.87 -4.64
N VAL A 294 -23.02 17.73 -5.87
CA VAL A 294 -22.52 18.87 -6.68
C VAL A 294 -23.64 19.89 -6.96
N THR A 295 -24.86 19.40 -7.17
CA THR A 295 -26.02 20.27 -7.45
C THR A 295 -26.78 20.70 -6.19
N GLY A 296 -26.33 20.29 -4.99
CA GLY A 296 -26.98 20.61 -3.72
C GLY A 296 -28.32 19.91 -3.48
N LYS A 297 -28.57 18.79 -4.20
CA LYS A 297 -29.79 17.98 -4.05
C LYS A 297 -29.58 16.85 -3.04
N ASN A 298 -30.67 16.41 -2.44
CA ASN A 298 -30.68 15.26 -1.52
C ASN A 298 -29.67 15.38 -0.34
N ILE A 299 -29.31 16.62 0.05
CA ILE A 299 -28.39 16.88 1.15
C ILE A 299 -29.13 16.61 2.47
N PRO A 300 -28.56 15.83 3.40
CA PRO A 300 -29.16 15.59 4.70
C PRO A 300 -29.35 16.90 5.48
N VAL A 301 -30.52 17.06 6.11
CA VAL A 301 -30.77 18.20 7.00
C VAL A 301 -30.14 17.89 8.36
N THR A 302 -29.15 18.65 8.76
CA THR A 302 -28.49 18.56 10.07
C THR A 302 -28.21 19.95 10.61
N LEU A 303 -28.21 20.10 11.95
CA LEU A 303 -27.89 21.35 12.66
C LEU A 303 -26.37 21.53 12.84
N THR A 304 -25.55 21.10 11.87
CA THR A 304 -24.09 21.19 11.96
C THR A 304 -23.64 22.61 11.61
N THR A 305 -23.09 23.34 12.59
CA THR A 305 -22.41 24.62 12.35
C THR A 305 -20.91 24.40 12.18
N ILE A 306 -20.36 24.90 11.07
CA ILE A 306 -18.90 24.96 10.86
C ILE A 306 -18.44 26.31 11.41
N SER A 307 -17.39 26.30 12.24
CA SER A 307 -16.78 27.56 12.71
C SER A 307 -16.07 28.23 11.52
N MET A 308 -16.56 29.40 11.13
CA MET A 308 -16.07 30.15 9.95
C MET A 308 -14.71 30.82 10.19
N HIS A 309 -14.21 30.86 11.42
CA HIS A 309 -12.93 31.44 11.79
C HIS A 309 -12.13 30.36 12.53
N GLY A 310 -10.83 30.28 12.27
CA GLY A 310 -9.90 29.33 12.90
C GLY A 310 -9.75 29.43 14.42
N ASP A 311 -10.68 30.12 15.09
CA ASP A 311 -10.82 30.14 16.53
C ASP A 311 -11.58 28.90 17.01
N ILE A 312 -10.87 27.75 16.99
CA ILE A 312 -11.30 26.60 17.76
C ILE A 312 -11.35 27.06 19.24
N PRO A 313 -12.48 26.91 19.95
CA PRO A 313 -12.51 27.21 21.38
C PRO A 313 -11.35 26.50 22.06
N ARG A 314 -10.44 27.22 22.70
CA ARG A 314 -9.19 26.72 23.31
C ARG A 314 -9.38 25.57 24.30
N ASN A 315 -10.61 25.22 24.64
CA ASN A 315 -10.98 24.18 25.60
C ASN A 315 -11.58 22.88 24.98
N ARG A 316 -11.71 22.76 23.64
CA ARG A 316 -12.08 21.46 23.07
C ARG A 316 -10.82 20.63 22.90
N MET A 317 -10.75 19.48 23.59
CA MET A 317 -9.70 18.48 23.34
C MET A 317 -9.80 18.08 21.87
N LYS A 318 -8.70 18.24 21.11
CA LYS A 318 -8.62 17.69 19.75
C LYS A 318 -8.91 16.18 19.80
N PRO A 319 -9.78 15.65 18.93
CA PRO A 319 -9.96 14.20 18.86
C PRO A 319 -8.62 13.53 18.64
N GLY A 320 -8.39 12.38 19.28
CA GLY A 320 -7.17 11.60 19.08
C GLY A 320 -7.04 11.20 17.62
N TYR A 321 -5.81 10.97 17.16
CA TYR A 321 -5.53 10.60 15.79
C TYR A 321 -6.24 9.29 15.39
N ILE A 322 -6.91 9.32 14.26
CA ILE A 322 -7.56 8.16 13.65
C ILE A 322 -6.73 7.74 12.45
N GLY A 323 -5.82 6.80 12.67
CA GLY A 323 -4.97 6.24 11.61
C GLY A 323 -5.66 5.11 10.85
N ALA A 324 -5.22 4.87 9.63
CA ALA A 324 -5.65 3.71 8.84
C ALA A 324 -5.13 2.39 9.41
N TYR A 325 -4.00 2.45 10.09
CA TYR A 325 -3.28 1.32 10.66
C TYR A 325 -2.99 1.56 12.14
N THR A 326 -2.60 0.48 12.84
CA THR A 326 -2.10 0.58 14.23
C THR A 326 -0.86 1.48 14.25
N VAL A 327 -0.91 2.52 15.08
CA VAL A 327 0.21 3.46 15.26
C VAL A 327 1.12 2.97 16.38
N LEU A 328 2.41 2.89 16.10
CA LEU A 328 3.43 2.40 17.02
C LEU A 328 4.56 3.43 17.17
N SER A 329 5.15 3.47 18.34
CA SER A 329 6.42 4.19 18.57
C SER A 329 7.59 3.35 18.07
N ALA A 330 8.49 3.93 17.28
CA ALA A 330 9.73 3.29 16.84
C ALA A 330 10.65 2.89 18.01
N LEU A 331 10.44 3.46 19.20
CA LEU A 331 11.19 3.13 20.43
C LEU A 331 10.65 1.90 21.15
N GLU A 332 9.42 1.48 20.83
CA GLU A 332 8.74 0.36 21.49
C GLU A 332 8.96 -0.95 20.73
N TYR A 333 10.19 -1.47 20.76
CA TYR A 333 10.58 -2.67 20.03
C TYR A 333 9.63 -3.86 20.24
N ASN A 334 9.21 -4.13 21.48
CA ASN A 334 8.32 -5.25 21.79
C ASN A 334 6.91 -5.06 21.21
N ALA A 335 6.41 -3.83 21.17
CA ALA A 335 5.14 -3.53 20.51
C ALA A 335 5.24 -3.77 19.00
N CYS A 336 6.34 -3.34 18.37
CA CYS A 336 6.63 -3.63 16.96
C CYS A 336 6.73 -5.15 16.70
N LEU A 337 7.40 -5.90 17.59
CA LEU A 337 7.55 -7.35 17.45
C LEU A 337 6.20 -8.09 17.45
N GLN A 338 5.22 -7.61 18.21
CA GLN A 338 3.88 -8.18 18.26
C GLN A 338 3.07 -7.97 16.96
N GLN A 339 3.49 -7.02 16.14
CA GLN A 339 2.82 -6.66 14.88
C GLN A 339 3.55 -7.22 13.64
N VAL A 340 4.48 -8.15 13.81
CA VAL A 340 5.15 -8.82 12.68
C VAL A 340 4.12 -9.52 11.79
N GLY A 341 4.14 -9.21 10.50
CA GLY A 341 3.18 -9.71 9.51
C GLY A 341 1.95 -8.82 9.33
N ASP A 342 1.80 -7.75 10.12
CA ASP A 342 0.72 -6.78 9.97
C ASP A 342 1.24 -5.48 9.33
N LYS A 343 0.36 -4.77 8.61
CA LYS A 343 0.64 -3.43 8.11
C LYS A 343 0.38 -2.42 9.22
N VAL A 344 1.37 -1.59 9.52
CA VAL A 344 1.36 -0.64 10.64
C VAL A 344 1.91 0.72 10.21
N GLU A 345 1.60 1.75 11.00
CA GLU A 345 2.25 3.05 10.96
C GLU A 345 3.23 3.14 12.13
N VAL A 346 4.53 3.33 11.86
CA VAL A 346 5.55 3.50 12.91
C VAL A 346 6.07 4.92 12.87
N ILE A 347 6.07 5.57 14.04
CA ILE A 347 6.47 6.98 14.19
C ILE A 347 7.67 7.05 15.12
N GLY A 348 8.69 7.81 14.70
CA GLY A 348 9.89 8.01 15.53
C GLY A 348 10.73 9.19 15.11
N LYS A 349 11.63 9.58 16.00
CA LYS A 349 12.67 10.58 15.73
C LYS A 349 13.93 9.88 15.25
N ILE A 350 14.43 10.28 14.09
CA ILE A 350 15.60 9.66 13.45
C ILE A 350 16.86 9.94 14.28
N ILE A 351 17.58 8.88 14.64
CA ILE A 351 18.84 8.98 15.39
C ILE A 351 20.05 8.86 14.46
N ASP A 352 19.95 8.01 13.44
CA ASP A 352 21.07 7.76 12.54
C ASP A 352 20.58 7.33 11.15
N VAL A 353 21.33 7.70 10.12
CA VAL A 353 21.09 7.31 8.72
C VAL A 353 22.36 6.72 8.16
N LYS A 354 22.32 5.47 7.71
CA LYS A 354 23.45 4.74 7.13
C LYS A 354 23.21 4.43 5.68
N LEU A 355 23.99 5.04 4.81
CA LEU A 355 24.12 4.66 3.41
C LEU A 355 25.30 3.68 3.26
N ASN A 356 25.05 2.52 2.65
CA ASN A 356 26.07 1.51 2.45
C ASN A 356 25.79 0.68 1.19
N LYS A 357 26.65 -0.29 0.88
CA LYS A 357 26.49 -1.22 -0.23
C LYS A 357 26.40 -2.65 0.27
N ALA A 358 25.48 -3.41 -0.29
CA ALA A 358 25.38 -4.85 -0.07
C ALA A 358 26.54 -5.60 -0.75
N ARG A 359 26.72 -6.89 -0.47
CA ARG A 359 27.79 -7.73 -1.06
C ARG A 359 27.79 -7.75 -2.61
N ASN A 360 26.62 -7.57 -3.20
CA ASN A 360 26.45 -7.49 -4.67
C ASN A 360 26.68 -6.06 -5.23
N GLY A 361 27.20 -5.15 -4.44
CA GLY A 361 27.48 -3.76 -4.83
C GLY A 361 26.27 -2.82 -4.86
N LYS A 362 25.05 -3.33 -4.70
CA LYS A 362 23.83 -2.50 -4.72
C LYS A 362 23.73 -1.64 -3.45
N PRO A 363 23.35 -0.35 -3.57
CA PRO A 363 23.23 0.54 -2.42
C PRO A 363 22.01 0.20 -1.59
N TYR A 364 22.08 0.48 -0.28
CA TYR A 364 20.93 0.49 0.63
C TYR A 364 21.06 1.62 1.64
N ILE A 365 19.93 2.05 2.20
CA ILE A 365 19.85 3.02 3.29
C ILE A 365 19.13 2.37 4.46
N PHE A 366 19.71 2.49 5.66
CA PHE A 366 19.04 2.21 6.92
C PHE A 366 18.80 3.52 7.67
N VAL A 367 17.54 3.73 8.10
CA VAL A 367 17.17 4.82 9.01
C VAL A 367 16.92 4.20 10.38
N ASN A 368 17.73 4.54 11.36
CA ASN A 368 17.73 3.95 12.68
C ASN A 368 17.08 4.88 13.71
N PHE A 369 16.32 4.26 14.64
CA PHE A 369 15.63 4.95 15.73
C PHE A 369 16.23 4.64 17.09
N GLY A 370 17.35 3.92 17.13
CA GLY A 370 18.10 3.55 18.32
C GLY A 370 19.53 3.13 17.99
N ASP A 371 20.34 2.77 19.01
CA ASP A 371 21.67 2.22 18.78
C ASP A 371 21.54 0.86 18.06
N TRP A 372 22.16 0.74 16.90
CA TRP A 372 22.13 -0.46 16.06
C TRP A 372 22.67 -1.72 16.75
N ARG A 373 23.38 -1.58 17.88
CA ARG A 373 23.86 -2.71 18.71
C ARG A 373 22.77 -3.32 19.59
N GLY A 374 21.61 -2.65 19.70
CA GLY A 374 20.47 -3.07 20.49
C GLY A 374 19.37 -3.73 19.69
N ASN A 375 18.27 -3.99 20.36
CA ASN A 375 17.02 -4.39 19.73
C ASN A 375 16.27 -3.13 19.30
N ILE A 376 16.20 -2.88 17.99
CA ILE A 376 15.64 -1.65 17.43
C ILE A 376 14.66 -1.91 16.31
N PHE A 377 13.75 -0.95 16.10
CA PHE A 377 13.07 -0.75 14.84
C PHE A 377 13.95 0.10 13.91
N LYS A 378 13.97 -0.21 12.62
CA LYS A 378 14.62 0.58 11.58
C LYS A 378 13.79 0.59 10.30
N ILE A 379 14.04 1.56 9.44
CA ILE A 379 13.54 1.55 8.05
C ILE A 379 14.65 1.00 7.16
N SER A 380 14.30 0.06 6.30
CA SER A 380 15.19 -0.52 5.28
C SER A 380 14.80 -0.03 3.90
N ILE A 381 15.74 0.58 3.16
CA ILE A 381 15.52 1.07 1.80
C ILE A 381 16.57 0.44 0.91
N TRP A 382 16.18 -0.54 0.11
CA TRP A 382 17.07 -1.22 -0.83
C TRP A 382 17.20 -0.43 -2.13
N SER A 383 18.06 -0.87 -3.05
CA SER A 383 18.34 -0.21 -4.33
C SER A 383 17.09 0.17 -5.12
N GLU A 384 16.07 -0.67 -5.09
CA GLU A 384 14.78 -0.46 -5.75
C GLU A 384 14.01 0.70 -5.10
N GLY A 385 13.92 0.70 -3.77
CA GLY A 385 13.33 1.80 -3.00
C GLY A 385 14.10 3.12 -3.17
N ILE A 386 15.45 3.06 -3.16
CA ILE A 386 16.28 4.24 -3.40
C ILE A 386 16.00 4.86 -4.78
N SER A 387 15.78 4.03 -5.80
CA SER A 387 15.47 4.49 -7.15
C SER A 387 14.07 5.10 -7.26
N ALA A 388 13.15 4.67 -6.40
CA ALA A 388 11.77 5.15 -6.40
C ALA A 388 11.58 6.47 -5.68
N LEU A 389 12.38 6.74 -4.65
CA LEU A 389 12.20 7.90 -3.81
C LEU A 389 12.75 9.16 -4.50
N PRO A 390 11.96 10.25 -4.60
CA PRO A 390 12.44 11.54 -5.13
C PRO A 390 13.47 12.16 -4.18
N THR A 391 13.27 12.04 -2.87
CA THR A 391 14.19 12.51 -1.83
C THR A 391 14.68 11.31 -1.01
N LYS A 392 16.00 11.16 -0.94
CA LYS A 392 16.64 10.04 -0.24
C LYS A 392 17.01 10.47 1.17
N PRO A 393 16.72 9.66 2.20
CA PRO A 393 17.23 9.94 3.54
C PRO A 393 18.74 10.01 3.55
N ASP A 394 19.26 11.06 4.17
CA ASP A 394 20.67 11.29 4.42
C ASP A 394 20.89 11.84 5.84
N ALA A 395 22.11 12.26 6.16
CA ALA A 395 22.47 12.79 7.48
C ALA A 395 21.64 14.03 7.88
N SER A 396 21.10 14.80 6.93
CA SER A 396 20.24 15.96 7.21
C SER A 396 18.86 15.58 7.79
N TRP A 397 18.52 14.30 7.75
CA TRP A 397 17.27 13.78 8.34
C TRP A 397 17.41 13.45 9.82
N ILE A 398 18.63 13.34 10.35
CA ILE A 398 18.87 13.09 11.78
C ILE A 398 18.18 14.18 12.61
N GLY A 399 17.45 13.76 13.64
CA GLY A 399 16.68 14.66 14.50
C GLY A 399 15.28 15.00 13.98
N LYS A 400 14.92 14.67 12.73
CA LYS A 400 13.56 14.84 12.22
C LYS A 400 12.65 13.73 12.72
N TRP A 401 11.37 14.05 12.90
CA TRP A 401 10.32 13.08 13.12
C TRP A 401 9.83 12.54 11.78
N ILE A 402 9.55 11.25 11.74
CA ILE A 402 9.06 10.57 10.54
C ILE A 402 7.97 9.58 10.90
N SER A 403 6.97 9.45 10.02
CA SER A 403 6.05 8.32 9.96
C SER A 403 6.47 7.41 8.82
N VAL A 404 6.43 6.12 9.03
CA VAL A 404 6.57 5.10 7.99
C VAL A 404 5.43 4.11 8.07
N THR A 405 4.79 3.85 6.92
CA THR A 405 3.70 2.88 6.80
C THR A 405 4.12 1.70 5.95
N GLY A 406 3.92 0.49 6.45
CA GLY A 406 4.29 -0.73 5.72
C GLY A 406 4.10 -2.00 6.51
N LEU A 407 4.43 -3.12 5.88
CA LEU A 407 4.42 -4.43 6.52
C LEU A 407 5.57 -4.51 7.53
N MET A 408 5.26 -4.88 8.77
CA MET A 408 6.28 -5.16 9.78
C MET A 408 6.93 -6.51 9.47
N GLU A 409 8.20 -6.47 9.12
CA GLU A 409 8.97 -7.67 8.72
C GLU A 409 9.42 -8.47 9.94
N PRO A 410 9.64 -9.80 9.77
CA PRO A 410 10.26 -10.62 10.82
C PRO A 410 11.61 -10.06 11.26
N PRO A 411 11.97 -10.21 12.56
CA PRO A 411 13.21 -9.66 13.07
C PRO A 411 14.44 -10.35 12.47
N TYR A 412 15.39 -9.57 12.02
CA TYR A 412 16.73 -10.04 11.71
C TYR A 412 17.55 -10.16 13.00
N VAL A 413 17.95 -11.36 13.37
CA VAL A 413 18.76 -11.64 14.56
C VAL A 413 20.21 -11.90 14.14
N SER A 414 21.13 -11.08 14.63
CA SER A 414 22.56 -11.28 14.39
C SER A 414 23.15 -12.31 15.35
N GLY A 415 23.57 -13.47 14.83
CA GLY A 415 24.24 -14.50 15.63
C GLY A 415 25.60 -14.04 16.22
N ARG A 416 26.29 -13.10 15.52
CA ARG A 416 27.62 -12.61 15.94
C ARG A 416 27.54 -11.53 17.03
N TYR A 417 26.56 -10.61 16.92
CA TYR A 417 26.54 -9.39 17.74
C TYR A 417 25.36 -9.33 18.71
N LYS A 418 24.55 -10.39 18.80
CA LYS A 418 23.41 -10.55 19.70
C LYS A 418 22.37 -9.42 19.68
N TYR A 419 22.21 -8.71 18.53
CA TYR A 419 21.15 -7.74 18.33
C TYR A 419 20.00 -8.30 17.50
N SER A 420 18.85 -7.68 17.62
CA SER A 420 17.66 -8.02 16.83
C SER A 420 17.05 -6.75 16.24
N HIS A 421 16.91 -6.70 14.92
CA HIS A 421 16.34 -5.56 14.22
C HIS A 421 15.03 -5.93 13.56
N ILE A 422 13.96 -5.19 13.86
CA ILE A 422 12.69 -5.25 13.15
C ILE A 422 12.69 -4.12 12.14
N SER A 423 12.11 -4.34 10.96
CA SER A 423 12.08 -3.33 9.91
C SER A 423 10.75 -3.26 9.16
N ILE A 424 10.55 -2.10 8.56
CA ILE A 424 9.67 -1.91 7.42
C ILE A 424 10.55 -1.61 6.22
N THR A 425 10.36 -2.35 5.12
CA THR A 425 11.04 -2.05 3.86
C THR A 425 10.25 -1.01 3.08
N VAL A 426 10.91 0.10 2.76
CA VAL A 426 10.34 1.15 1.92
C VAL A 426 10.72 0.92 0.47
N THR A 427 9.70 0.83 -0.38
CA THR A 427 9.83 0.52 -1.81
C THR A 427 9.19 1.58 -2.70
N THR A 428 8.36 2.46 -2.13
CA THR A 428 7.54 3.42 -2.88
C THR A 428 7.50 4.79 -2.22
N VAL A 429 7.20 5.79 -3.02
CA VAL A 429 6.85 7.14 -2.55
C VAL A 429 5.63 7.08 -1.64
N GLY A 430 5.57 7.92 -0.60
CA GLY A 430 4.44 8.04 0.33
C GLY A 430 4.41 7.02 1.47
N GLN A 431 5.27 5.99 1.46
CA GLN A 431 5.44 5.15 2.64
C GLN A 431 6.12 5.88 3.81
N MET A 432 6.85 6.97 3.52
CA MET A 432 7.53 7.78 4.53
C MET A 432 7.09 9.24 4.42
N THR A 433 6.76 9.85 5.55
CA THR A 433 6.41 11.26 5.65
C THR A 433 7.16 11.91 6.81
N ILE A 434 7.83 13.04 6.54
CA ILE A 434 8.45 13.86 7.59
C ILE A 434 7.33 14.60 8.32
N LEU A 435 7.31 14.48 9.64
CA LEU A 435 6.31 15.09 10.51
C LEU A 435 6.89 16.28 11.30
N SER A 436 6.02 17.22 11.65
CA SER A 436 6.34 18.11 12.77
C SER A 436 6.33 17.30 14.09
N GLU A 437 7.08 17.77 15.09
CA GLU A 437 7.05 17.12 16.42
C GLU A 437 5.64 17.11 17.01
N THR A 438 4.87 18.17 16.79
CA THR A 438 3.50 18.27 17.27
C THR A 438 2.60 17.22 16.63
N ASP A 439 2.70 17.00 15.32
CA ASP A 439 1.91 15.99 14.61
C ASP A 439 2.34 14.57 15.02
N ALA A 440 3.64 14.32 15.12
CA ALA A 440 4.17 13.04 15.57
C ALA A 440 3.66 12.68 16.98
N ARG A 441 3.70 13.61 17.92
CA ARG A 441 3.18 13.42 19.28
C ARG A 441 1.67 13.23 19.31
N TRP A 442 0.94 13.97 18.49
CA TRP A 442 -0.52 13.82 18.37
C TRP A 442 -0.90 12.44 17.83
N ARG A 443 -0.21 11.94 16.79
CA ARG A 443 -0.44 10.60 16.24
C ARG A 443 -0.10 9.51 17.26
N LEU A 444 1.03 9.63 17.97
CA LEU A 444 1.45 8.68 18.99
C LEU A 444 0.54 8.66 20.23
N ALA A 445 -0.08 9.80 20.57
CA ALA A 445 -1.03 9.86 21.68
C ALA A 445 -2.28 9.01 21.43
N GLY A 446 -2.59 8.72 20.17
CA GLY A 446 -3.74 7.89 19.78
C GLY A 446 -5.08 8.52 20.14
N PRO A 447 -6.18 7.83 19.94
CA PRO A 447 -7.45 8.21 20.50
C PRO A 447 -7.33 8.17 22.02
N ASN A 448 -7.76 9.22 22.74
CA ASN A 448 -7.80 9.29 24.20
C ASN A 448 -8.49 8.03 24.78
N ASN A 449 -7.72 7.01 25.09
CA ASN A 449 -8.22 5.72 25.50
C ASN A 449 -7.47 5.15 26.71
N SER A 450 -7.97 5.41 27.87
CA SER A 450 -7.86 4.49 29.01
C SER A 450 -8.70 3.22 28.83
N GLN A 451 -9.50 3.09 27.76
CA GLN A 451 -10.33 1.89 27.47
C GLN A 451 -10.00 1.15 26.17
N GLN A 452 -9.26 1.71 25.22
CA GLN A 452 -8.96 1.06 23.93
C GLN A 452 -7.59 0.38 23.87
N ALA A 453 -6.73 0.50 24.86
CA ALA A 453 -5.45 -0.21 24.93
C ALA A 453 -5.62 -1.76 24.98
N ARG A 454 -6.84 -2.26 25.10
CA ARG A 454 -7.18 -3.69 25.07
C ARG A 454 -7.89 -4.16 23.78
N THR A 455 -8.21 -3.29 22.83
CA THR A 455 -9.01 -3.65 21.65
C THR A 455 -8.42 -3.22 20.32
N SER A 456 -7.24 -2.59 20.26
CA SER A 456 -6.70 -2.05 18.99
C SER A 456 -5.92 -3.06 18.14
N THR A 457 -5.63 -4.26 18.64
CA THR A 457 -4.84 -5.24 17.90
C THR A 457 -5.56 -5.93 16.74
N ASN A 458 -6.88 -5.73 16.59
CA ASN A 458 -7.62 -6.41 15.51
C ASN A 458 -8.89 -5.68 15.07
N SER A 459 -8.92 -4.34 15.06
CA SER A 459 -10.21 -3.68 14.81
C SER A 459 -10.80 -3.98 13.43
N ASN A 460 -9.98 -4.11 12.41
CA ASN A 460 -10.43 -4.55 11.08
C ASN A 460 -10.64 -6.07 11.04
N HIS A 461 -9.80 -6.85 11.69
CA HIS A 461 -9.95 -8.30 11.78
C HIS A 461 -11.18 -8.69 12.62
N GLU A 462 -11.42 -8.03 13.76
CA GLU A 462 -12.64 -8.26 14.56
C GLU A 462 -13.90 -7.78 13.85
N ALA A 463 -13.84 -6.65 13.14
CA ALA A 463 -14.95 -6.22 12.29
C ALA A 463 -15.20 -7.20 11.16
N LEU A 464 -14.17 -7.75 10.54
CA LEU A 464 -14.24 -8.79 9.52
C LEU A 464 -14.77 -10.12 10.09
N GLU A 465 -14.39 -10.52 11.31
CA GLU A 465 -14.88 -11.73 11.95
C GLU A 465 -16.38 -11.60 12.36
N ARG A 466 -16.82 -10.42 12.79
CA ARG A 466 -18.25 -10.11 12.99
C ARG A 466 -19.04 -10.17 11.69
N ILE A 467 -18.46 -9.64 10.60
CA ILE A 467 -19.02 -9.70 9.25
C ILE A 467 -19.16 -11.15 8.77
N LYS A 468 -18.25 -12.04 9.16
CA LYS A 468 -18.27 -13.47 8.83
C LYS A 468 -19.26 -14.30 9.67
N GLY A 469 -20.05 -13.68 10.55
CA GLY A 469 -21.10 -14.33 11.34
C GLY A 469 -20.59 -15.22 12.48
N ARG A 470 -19.34 -15.03 12.93
CA ARG A 470 -18.84 -15.69 14.14
C ARG A 470 -19.30 -14.92 15.36
N SER A 471 -20.25 -15.47 16.13
CA SER A 471 -20.68 -14.94 17.43
C SER A 471 -19.49 -14.94 18.39
N ILE A 472 -19.06 -13.74 18.79
CA ILE A 472 -18.12 -13.60 19.91
C ILE A 472 -18.97 -13.73 21.18
N SER A 473 -18.88 -14.86 21.87
CA SER A 473 -19.48 -15.07 23.19
C SER A 473 -18.86 -14.10 24.21
N THR A 474 -19.67 -13.15 24.67
CA THR A 474 -19.29 -12.24 25.74
C THR A 474 -19.62 -12.86 27.10
N THR A 475 -18.82 -13.79 27.57
CA THR A 475 -18.84 -14.21 28.97
C THR A 475 -17.41 -14.10 29.51
N PRO A 476 -17.16 -13.33 30.57
CA PRO A 476 -15.82 -13.25 31.13
C PRO A 476 -15.52 -14.53 31.95
N GLN A 477 -14.73 -15.42 31.37
CA GLN A 477 -14.05 -16.45 32.16
C GLN A 477 -12.55 -16.11 32.28
N PRO A 478 -11.89 -16.47 33.38
CA PRO A 478 -10.49 -16.16 33.61
C PRO A 478 -9.61 -16.91 32.60
N ILE A 479 -8.86 -16.18 31.81
CA ILE A 479 -8.04 -16.68 30.72
C ILE A 479 -6.81 -17.37 31.31
N SER A 480 -6.81 -18.69 31.28
CA SER A 480 -5.60 -19.50 31.27
C SER A 480 -4.85 -19.22 29.96
N ALA A 481 -3.60 -18.78 30.09
CA ALA A 481 -2.74 -18.43 28.96
C ALA A 481 -2.46 -19.64 28.07
N LYS A 482 -3.05 -19.67 26.87
CA LYS A 482 -2.55 -20.38 25.67
C LYS A 482 -3.44 -20.08 24.46
N THR A 483 -3.18 -18.94 23.81
CA THR A 483 -3.52 -18.77 22.39
C THR A 483 -2.25 -18.30 21.68
N THR A 484 -1.53 -19.24 21.15
CA THR A 484 -0.44 -18.98 20.21
C THR A 484 -1.04 -18.35 18.96
N SER A 485 -0.71 -17.10 18.69
CA SER A 485 -1.06 -16.44 17.44
C SER A 485 -0.34 -17.15 16.28
N ALA A 486 -0.87 -17.08 15.06
CA ALA A 486 -0.19 -17.64 13.88
C ALA A 486 1.26 -17.13 13.76
N ASN A 487 1.52 -15.90 14.21
CA ASN A 487 2.85 -15.29 14.27
C ASN A 487 3.77 -15.96 15.30
N GLN A 488 3.23 -16.41 16.45
CA GLN A 488 4.00 -17.16 17.43
C GLN A 488 4.42 -18.53 16.89
N ALA A 489 3.56 -19.19 16.12
CA ALA A 489 3.88 -20.46 15.47
C ALA A 489 4.99 -20.31 14.39
N ILE A 490 5.04 -19.17 13.70
CA ILE A 490 6.10 -18.83 12.76
C ILE A 490 7.42 -18.56 13.52
N LEU A 491 7.37 -17.80 14.60
CA LEU A 491 8.53 -17.54 15.46
C LEU A 491 9.09 -18.81 16.09
N ASP A 492 8.23 -19.74 16.50
CA ASP A 492 8.63 -21.02 17.06
C ASP A 492 9.23 -21.95 16.01
N LYS A 493 8.72 -21.94 14.77
CA LYS A 493 9.35 -22.64 13.62
C LYS A 493 10.72 -22.05 13.27
N ILE A 494 10.88 -20.73 13.28
CA ILE A 494 12.17 -20.08 13.05
C ILE A 494 13.17 -20.43 14.17
N ARG A 495 12.73 -20.50 15.42
CA ARG A 495 13.57 -20.95 16.56
C ARG A 495 13.96 -22.42 16.44
N ALA A 496 13.04 -23.28 16.02
CA ALA A 496 13.31 -24.71 15.82
C ALA A 496 14.32 -24.95 14.69
N SER A 497 14.22 -24.21 13.58
CA SER A 497 15.17 -24.33 12.45
C SER A 497 16.57 -23.78 12.79
N ALA A 498 16.68 -22.84 13.74
CA ALA A 498 17.95 -22.33 14.22
C ALA A 498 18.69 -23.29 15.19
N GLN A 499 17.97 -24.23 15.81
CA GLN A 499 18.54 -25.22 16.74
C GLN A 499 19.02 -26.51 16.05
N THR A 500 18.64 -26.76 14.79
CA THR A 500 19.02 -28.00 14.07
C THR A 500 20.28 -27.90 13.22
N SER A 501 20.99 -26.77 13.23
CA SER A 501 22.28 -26.61 12.53
C SER A 501 23.48 -26.61 13.47
N THR A 502 23.75 -27.76 14.11
CA THR A 502 25.04 -28.02 14.77
C THR A 502 25.88 -28.90 13.81
N PRO A 503 27.05 -28.48 13.35
CA PRO A 503 27.87 -29.32 12.48
C PRO A 503 28.54 -30.43 13.30
N ALA A 504 28.40 -31.67 12.84
CA ALA A 504 29.13 -32.81 13.32
C ALA A 504 30.64 -32.63 13.10
N ARG A 505 31.37 -32.81 14.17
CA ARG A 505 32.84 -32.81 14.26
C ARG A 505 33.40 -34.04 13.54
N ALA A 506 33.98 -33.85 12.35
CA ALA A 506 34.75 -34.92 11.68
C ALA A 506 36.19 -34.92 12.27
N GLN A 507 36.61 -36.11 12.70
CA GLN A 507 37.97 -36.39 13.19
C GLN A 507 38.94 -36.49 12.03
N THR A 508 40.12 -35.97 12.29
CA THR A 508 41.31 -35.98 11.44
C THR A 508 41.95 -37.36 11.34
N HIS A 509 42.34 -37.75 10.12
CA HIS A 509 43.50 -38.60 9.92
C HIS A 509 44.49 -37.96 8.96
N ASN A 510 45.75 -37.87 9.44
CA ASN A 510 46.93 -37.39 8.73
C ASN A 510 47.34 -38.35 7.63
N ALA A 511 47.76 -37.83 6.49
CA ALA A 511 48.84 -38.42 5.68
C ALA A 511 49.53 -37.36 4.84
N VAL A 512 50.82 -37.33 4.99
CA VAL A 512 51.85 -36.50 4.37
C VAL A 512 52.06 -36.91 2.94
N SER A 513 52.22 -35.97 1.95
CA SER A 513 53.42 -35.98 1.11
C SER A 513 53.44 -34.79 0.11
N ASN A 514 54.64 -34.30 -0.03
CA ASN A 514 55.20 -33.27 -0.88
C ASN A 514 54.92 -33.40 -2.41
N LYS A 515 54.79 -32.29 -3.14
CA LYS A 515 55.81 -31.77 -4.06
C LYS A 515 55.29 -30.66 -4.99
N SER A 516 56.07 -29.59 -4.99
CA SER A 516 56.57 -28.76 -6.10
C SER A 516 55.65 -28.04 -7.09
N SER A 517 55.80 -26.73 -7.05
CA SER A 517 55.54 -25.76 -8.15
C SER A 517 56.43 -26.00 -9.36
N PRO A 518 56.08 -25.45 -10.53
CA PRO A 518 56.88 -24.32 -10.98
C PRO A 518 56.10 -23.14 -11.65
N HIS A 519 56.75 -22.02 -11.60
CA HIS A 519 56.54 -20.77 -12.31
C HIS A 519 56.52 -20.92 -13.84
N TYR A 520 55.84 -19.97 -14.52
CA TYR A 520 56.28 -19.19 -15.72
C TYR A 520 55.20 -18.19 -16.05
N ALA A 521 55.44 -16.89 -15.88
CA ALA A 521 56.07 -15.91 -16.77
C ALA A 521 55.08 -15.28 -17.80
N THR A 522 54.85 -13.99 -17.58
CA THR A 522 54.29 -12.98 -18.50
C THR A 522 55.20 -12.75 -19.71
N PRO A 523 54.69 -12.25 -20.83
CA PRO A 523 55.30 -11.02 -21.35
C PRO A 523 54.33 -9.91 -21.76
N ALA A 524 54.85 -8.70 -21.64
CA ALA A 524 54.29 -7.43 -22.00
C ALA A 524 54.71 -7.03 -23.46
N VAL A 525 54.19 -5.83 -23.87
CA VAL A 525 54.65 -4.92 -24.94
C VAL A 525 54.02 -5.19 -26.31
N THR A 526 53.41 -4.28 -27.06
CA THR A 526 53.80 -2.89 -27.39
C THR A 526 52.67 -2.11 -28.08
N SER A 527 52.71 -0.83 -27.93
CA SER A 527 52.04 0.26 -28.61
C SER A 527 52.23 0.36 -30.12
N ALA A 528 51.26 0.93 -30.85
CA ALA A 528 51.53 1.89 -31.92
C ALA A 528 50.29 2.72 -32.28
N SER A 529 50.50 3.98 -32.31
CA SER A 529 49.72 5.12 -32.80
C SER A 529 49.54 5.08 -34.32
N GLN A 530 48.45 5.67 -34.85
CA GLN A 530 48.53 6.75 -35.83
C GLN A 530 47.16 7.35 -36.17
N GLN A 531 47.19 8.62 -36.34
CA GLN A 531 46.19 9.62 -36.75
C GLN A 531 45.64 9.40 -38.16
N ALA A 532 44.43 9.87 -38.43
CA ALA A 532 44.16 10.79 -39.52
C ALA A 532 42.74 11.39 -39.46
N THR A 533 42.71 12.67 -39.54
CA THR A 533 41.65 13.65 -39.73
C THR A 533 40.81 13.43 -40.97
N SER A 534 39.49 13.74 -40.89
CA SER A 534 38.82 14.59 -41.86
C SER A 534 37.46 15.10 -41.37
N THR A 535 37.31 16.39 -41.48
CA THR A 535 36.18 17.29 -41.23
C THR A 535 35.08 17.10 -42.28
N GLN A 536 33.80 16.98 -41.86
CA GLN A 536 32.70 17.55 -42.63
C GLN A 536 31.58 18.00 -41.71
N LYS A 537 31.24 19.28 -41.76
CA LYS A 537 30.04 19.94 -41.24
C LYS A 537 28.83 19.60 -42.10
N ILE A 538 27.59 19.54 -41.50
CA ILE A 538 26.28 20.10 -41.92
C ILE A 538 25.17 19.34 -41.14
N PRO A 539 23.97 19.90 -40.96
CA PRO A 539 23.52 20.93 -40.03
C PRO A 539 22.58 20.41 -38.92
N SER A 540 22.28 21.29 -37.98
CA SER A 540 21.38 21.14 -36.86
C SER A 540 19.94 20.78 -37.28
N GLU A 541 19.46 19.57 -36.91
CA GLU A 541 18.05 19.29 -36.73
C GLU A 541 17.77 19.07 -35.24
N THR A 542 16.79 19.80 -34.80
CA THR A 542 16.26 19.82 -33.43
C THR A 542 15.69 18.43 -33.10
N VAL A 543 16.47 17.60 -32.45
CA VAL A 543 15.97 16.33 -31.86
C VAL A 543 15.38 16.68 -30.52
N ALA A 544 14.05 16.67 -30.44
CA ALA A 544 13.31 16.65 -29.19
C ALA A 544 13.79 15.46 -28.36
N THR A 545 14.46 15.75 -27.27
CA THR A 545 14.87 14.75 -26.27
C THR A 545 13.60 14.23 -25.61
N ILE A 546 13.08 13.12 -26.12
CA ILE A 546 12.12 12.30 -25.37
C ILE A 546 12.92 11.69 -24.22
N GLN A 547 12.79 12.27 -23.04
CA GLN A 547 13.21 11.63 -21.81
C GLN A 547 12.43 10.31 -21.68
N LEU A 548 13.12 9.22 -21.94
CA LEU A 548 12.72 7.88 -21.52
C LEU A 548 12.64 7.90 -19.97
N ALA A 549 11.47 8.25 -19.43
CA ALA A 549 11.14 7.98 -18.04
C ALA A 549 11.36 6.49 -17.78
N SER A 550 12.24 6.20 -16.86
CA SER A 550 12.78 4.87 -16.59
C SER A 550 11.65 3.85 -16.40
N ARG A 551 11.72 2.76 -17.12
CA ARG A 551 10.81 1.60 -17.03
C ARG A 551 10.77 0.96 -15.64
N ASP A 552 11.69 1.32 -14.76
CA ASP A 552 11.84 0.75 -13.40
C ASP A 552 10.82 1.27 -12.39
N ASN A 553 10.24 2.45 -12.58
CA ASN A 553 9.17 3.00 -11.74
C ASN A 553 7.87 2.18 -11.76
N ILE A 554 7.72 1.27 -12.73
CA ILE A 554 6.50 0.50 -12.93
C ILE A 554 6.41 -0.68 -11.95
N ILE A 555 7.53 -1.31 -11.61
CA ILE A 555 7.57 -2.44 -10.65
C ILE A 555 7.19 -1.95 -9.25
N ILE A 556 7.64 -0.76 -8.92
CA ILE A 556 7.36 -0.10 -7.64
C ILE A 556 5.89 0.29 -7.49
N LYS A 557 5.24 0.66 -8.59
CA LYS A 557 3.81 1.00 -8.60
C LYS A 557 2.88 -0.17 -8.25
N ILE A 558 3.28 -1.41 -8.55
CA ILE A 558 2.52 -2.60 -8.14
C ILE A 558 2.65 -2.87 -6.65
N PHE A 559 3.81 -2.63 -6.05
CA PHE A 559 3.95 -2.79 -4.61
C PHE A 559 2.91 -1.95 -3.87
N LYS A 560 2.65 -0.72 -4.30
CA LYS A 560 1.56 0.11 -3.77
C LYS A 560 0.18 -0.46 -4.08
N TRP A 561 -0.01 -1.00 -5.27
CA TRP A 561 -1.30 -1.50 -5.70
C TRP A 561 -1.75 -2.76 -4.95
N LEU A 562 -0.84 -3.57 -4.49
CA LEU A 562 -1.13 -4.86 -3.85
C LEU A 562 -1.14 -4.78 -2.32
N PHE A 563 -0.56 -3.74 -1.75
CA PHE A 563 -0.39 -3.57 -0.29
C PHE A 563 -0.88 -2.21 0.22
N GLY A 564 -1.47 -1.36 -0.66
CA GLY A 564 -1.99 -0.03 -0.37
C GLY A 564 -3.09 0.04 0.68
#